data_12a7a4e0cfb30288e6261c76fb672c41
#
_entry.id   12a7a4e0cfb30288e6261c76fb672c41
#
_cell.length_a   1.000
_cell.length_b   1.000
_cell.length_c   1.000
_cell.angle_alpha   90.00
_cell.angle_beta   90.00
_cell.angle_gamma   90.00
#
_symmetry.space_group_name_H-M   'P 1'
#
loop_
_entity.id
_entity.type
_entity.pdbx_description
1 polymer ?
#
loop_
_entity_poly.entity_id
_entity_poly.type
_entity_poly.pdbx_seq_one_letter_code
_entity_poly.pdbx_strand_id
1 'polypeptide(L)'
;MSIYEESLIFHEKYKGKLEIKSRVKVENSQDLSLAYTPGVAEPCRAIHKDPSAAYMYTRKWNTVAVISDGTAVLGLGDIGPLASLPVMEGKSVLFKEFADVDAFPIVLDTKDVDEIVETVVRIAPTLGGINLEDISAPRCFEIEKKLKERLNIPVFHDDQHGTAIIVLSGLINALKIVNKNIEDLKIVVNGAGSAGTAITKLLLSYGAKNIVVCDRDGALNRDIEYSNKYFEELANITNPNNESGILKDVIKNADVFIGVSAPNIVSKEMVKSMNSDAILFAMANPTPEIFPDDAKEAGAKVIGTGRSDFPNQINNVLAFPGIFRGALDVRATEINEEMKIAAAHAIANSVSDEELNPNYIIPKAFNLDVQKKVAEAVKEAAIKSGVATI
;
A
#
# COMPACT_ATOMS: atom_id res chain seq x y z
N MET A 1 31.01 -8.94 -1.81
CA MET A 1 29.98 -8.87 -2.85
C MET A 1 28.91 -7.92 -2.36
N SER A 2 28.45 -7.00 -3.17
CA SER A 2 27.36 -6.11 -2.78
C SER A 2 26.02 -6.85 -2.84
N ILE A 3 24.99 -6.39 -2.12
CA ILE A 3 23.64 -6.97 -2.18
C ILE A 3 23.08 -6.95 -3.62
N TYR A 4 23.51 -6.00 -4.44
CA TYR A 4 23.10 -5.90 -5.85
C TYR A 4 23.68 -7.03 -6.69
N GLU A 5 24.97 -7.36 -6.51
CA GLU A 5 25.61 -8.50 -7.19
C GLU A 5 25.06 -9.83 -6.72
N GLU A 6 24.83 -9.98 -5.41
CA GLU A 6 24.17 -11.18 -4.84
C GLU A 6 22.75 -11.35 -5.40
N SER A 7 22.01 -10.26 -5.59
CA SER A 7 20.66 -10.29 -6.16
C SER A 7 20.65 -10.80 -7.60
N LEU A 8 21.61 -10.40 -8.44
CA LEU A 8 21.71 -10.91 -9.82
C LEU A 8 21.95 -12.42 -9.83
N ILE A 9 22.88 -12.91 -9.01
CA ILE A 9 23.19 -14.35 -8.87
C ILE A 9 21.96 -15.12 -8.37
N PHE A 10 21.23 -14.54 -7.40
CA PHE A 10 20.01 -15.12 -6.87
C PHE A 10 18.94 -15.29 -7.97
N HIS A 11 18.67 -14.24 -8.75
CA HIS A 11 17.66 -14.29 -9.80
C HIS A 11 18.05 -15.24 -10.95
N GLU A 12 19.33 -15.28 -11.33
CA GLU A 12 19.85 -16.22 -12.33
C GLU A 12 19.72 -17.68 -11.86
N LYS A 13 20.06 -17.96 -10.60
CA LYS A 13 19.98 -19.29 -9.99
C LYS A 13 18.56 -19.84 -9.99
N TYR A 14 17.57 -19.03 -9.60
CA TYR A 14 16.18 -19.46 -9.45
C TYR A 14 15.37 -19.34 -10.73
N LYS A 15 15.83 -18.55 -11.72
CA LYS A 15 15.12 -18.30 -13.01
C LYS A 15 13.68 -17.84 -12.84
N GLY A 16 13.47 -16.91 -11.88
CA GLY A 16 12.18 -16.48 -11.37
C GLY A 16 11.94 -16.96 -9.95
N LYS A 17 11.00 -16.33 -9.26
CA LYS A 17 10.72 -16.54 -7.83
C LYS A 17 9.44 -17.33 -7.58
N LEU A 18 8.68 -17.63 -8.62
CA LEU A 18 7.39 -18.31 -8.55
C LEU A 18 7.42 -19.61 -9.31
N GLU A 19 6.66 -20.58 -8.82
CA GLU A 19 6.36 -21.83 -9.51
C GLU A 19 4.86 -22.15 -9.41
N ILE A 20 4.35 -22.90 -10.38
CA ILE A 20 2.99 -23.46 -10.32
C ILE A 20 3.10 -24.91 -9.88
N LYS A 21 2.43 -25.21 -8.75
CA LYS A 21 2.40 -26.56 -8.18
C LYS A 21 0.98 -27.09 -8.14
N SER A 22 0.78 -28.30 -8.66
CA SER A 22 -0.51 -29.00 -8.53
C SER A 22 -0.86 -29.29 -7.08
N ARG A 23 -2.10 -29.02 -6.68
CA ARG A 23 -2.64 -29.36 -5.36
C ARG A 23 -3.19 -30.78 -5.29
N VAL A 24 -3.40 -31.40 -6.43
CA VAL A 24 -3.91 -32.77 -6.55
C VAL A 24 -2.89 -33.64 -7.28
N LYS A 25 -2.91 -34.94 -7.00
CA LYS A 25 -2.13 -35.92 -7.72
C LYS A 25 -2.98 -36.53 -8.83
N VAL A 26 -2.34 -36.94 -9.92
CA VAL A 26 -2.95 -37.66 -11.03
C VAL A 26 -2.05 -38.87 -11.30
N GLU A 27 -2.30 -40.00 -10.65
CA GLU A 27 -1.46 -41.18 -10.66
C GLU A 27 -2.14 -42.38 -11.37
N ASN A 28 -3.46 -42.28 -11.61
CA ASN A 28 -4.25 -43.34 -12.22
C ASN A 28 -5.43 -42.78 -13.02
N SER A 29 -6.16 -43.66 -13.73
CA SER A 29 -7.31 -43.27 -14.57
C SER A 29 -8.46 -42.67 -13.77
N GLN A 30 -8.64 -43.05 -12.51
CA GLN A 30 -9.68 -42.48 -11.65
C GLN A 30 -9.34 -41.03 -11.28
N ASP A 31 -8.09 -40.77 -10.89
CA ASP A 31 -7.63 -39.44 -10.59
C ASP A 31 -7.77 -38.50 -11.80
N LEU A 32 -7.40 -39.01 -12.99
CA LEU A 32 -7.55 -38.30 -14.24
C LEU A 32 -9.04 -37.97 -14.52
N SER A 33 -9.92 -38.94 -14.30
CA SER A 33 -11.36 -38.77 -14.52
C SER A 33 -11.99 -37.75 -13.58
N LEU A 34 -11.51 -37.67 -12.34
CA LEU A 34 -11.96 -36.66 -11.36
C LEU A 34 -11.36 -35.28 -11.64
N ALA A 35 -10.07 -35.22 -11.94
CA ALA A 35 -9.36 -33.93 -12.14
C ALA A 35 -9.66 -33.28 -13.49
N TYR A 36 -10.02 -34.08 -14.50
CA TYR A 36 -10.27 -33.59 -15.86
C TYR A 36 -11.53 -34.28 -16.46
N THR A 37 -11.39 -35.07 -17.49
CA THR A 37 -12.54 -35.65 -18.22
C THR A 37 -12.83 -37.07 -17.76
N PRO A 38 -14.12 -37.43 -17.45
CA PRO A 38 -15.37 -36.65 -17.61
C PRO A 38 -15.81 -35.84 -16.36
N GLY A 39 -15.23 -36.09 -15.20
CA GLY A 39 -15.71 -35.56 -13.91
C GLY A 39 -15.77 -34.04 -13.82
N VAL A 40 -14.83 -33.33 -14.46
CA VAL A 40 -14.78 -31.85 -14.46
C VAL A 40 -16.04 -31.17 -15.02
N ALA A 41 -16.87 -31.91 -15.77
CA ALA A 41 -18.12 -31.37 -16.31
C ALA A 41 -19.11 -30.99 -15.19
N GLU A 42 -19.06 -31.65 -14.02
CA GLU A 42 -20.02 -31.38 -12.95
C GLU A 42 -19.75 -30.05 -12.22
N PRO A 43 -18.54 -29.71 -11.77
CA PRO A 43 -18.26 -28.37 -11.27
C PRO A 43 -18.50 -27.27 -12.32
N CYS A 44 -18.27 -27.53 -13.62
CA CYS A 44 -18.63 -26.57 -14.67
C CYS A 44 -20.13 -26.31 -14.72
N ARG A 45 -20.99 -27.34 -14.64
CA ARG A 45 -22.45 -27.18 -14.59
C ARG A 45 -22.91 -26.45 -13.33
N ALA A 46 -22.28 -26.75 -12.17
CA ALA A 46 -22.59 -26.09 -10.92
C ALA A 46 -22.29 -24.58 -11.00
N ILE A 47 -21.12 -24.21 -11.53
CA ILE A 47 -20.72 -22.80 -11.71
C ILE A 47 -21.60 -22.10 -12.77
N HIS A 48 -21.96 -22.79 -13.86
CA HIS A 48 -22.86 -22.24 -14.86
C HIS A 48 -24.26 -21.92 -14.30
N LYS A 49 -24.75 -22.77 -13.40
CA LYS A 49 -26.02 -22.58 -12.69
C LYS A 49 -25.93 -21.48 -11.63
N ASP A 50 -24.83 -21.45 -10.89
CA ASP A 50 -24.57 -20.47 -9.83
C ASP A 50 -23.11 -19.99 -9.91
N PRO A 51 -22.84 -18.80 -10.48
CA PRO A 51 -21.48 -18.27 -10.62
C PRO A 51 -20.72 -18.15 -9.28
N SER A 52 -21.40 -18.03 -8.14
CA SER A 52 -20.76 -17.95 -6.83
C SER A 52 -20.04 -19.26 -6.45
N ALA A 53 -20.46 -20.39 -7.02
CA ALA A 53 -19.81 -21.69 -6.85
C ALA A 53 -18.36 -21.72 -7.40
N ALA A 54 -17.96 -20.76 -8.24
CA ALA A 54 -16.57 -20.62 -8.68
C ALA A 54 -15.59 -20.45 -7.50
N TYR A 55 -16.02 -19.76 -6.45
CA TYR A 55 -15.22 -19.62 -5.23
C TYR A 55 -15.03 -20.93 -4.45
N MET A 56 -15.93 -21.89 -4.63
CA MET A 56 -15.85 -23.22 -4.00
C MET A 56 -15.04 -24.21 -4.83
N TYR A 57 -15.23 -24.20 -6.14
CA TYR A 57 -14.69 -25.25 -7.03
C TYR A 57 -13.44 -24.85 -7.79
N THR A 58 -12.96 -23.59 -7.66
CA THR A 58 -11.73 -23.10 -8.32
C THR A 58 -10.83 -22.36 -7.35
N ARG A 59 -9.63 -21.97 -7.81
CA ARG A 59 -8.70 -21.12 -7.01
C ARG A 59 -9.10 -19.64 -6.98
N LYS A 60 -10.19 -19.25 -7.61
CA LYS A 60 -10.69 -17.87 -7.59
C LYS A 60 -10.72 -17.27 -6.18
N TRP A 61 -11.10 -18.05 -5.17
CA TRP A 61 -11.21 -17.61 -3.78
C TRP A 61 -9.89 -17.10 -3.18
N ASN A 62 -8.73 -17.49 -3.74
CA ASN A 62 -7.40 -17.20 -3.18
C ASN A 62 -6.43 -16.58 -4.19
N THR A 63 -6.88 -16.25 -5.39
CA THR A 63 -6.02 -15.76 -6.47
C THR A 63 -6.10 -14.25 -6.59
N VAL A 64 -4.93 -13.58 -6.56
CA VAL A 64 -4.79 -12.12 -6.75
C VAL A 64 -3.88 -11.88 -7.95
N ALA A 65 -4.26 -10.95 -8.84
CA ALA A 65 -3.34 -10.46 -9.85
C ALA A 65 -2.56 -9.25 -9.32
N VAL A 66 -1.24 -9.26 -9.51
CA VAL A 66 -0.37 -8.09 -9.33
C VAL A 66 -0.20 -7.44 -10.70
N ILE A 67 -0.91 -6.33 -10.92
CA ILE A 67 -0.97 -5.62 -12.21
C ILE A 67 -0.03 -4.43 -12.19
N SER A 68 0.82 -4.32 -13.21
CA SER A 68 1.74 -3.19 -13.39
C SER A 68 1.91 -2.84 -14.87
N ASP A 69 2.25 -1.58 -15.15
CA ASP A 69 2.78 -1.14 -16.45
C ASP A 69 4.26 -0.72 -16.33
N GLY A 70 4.84 -0.82 -15.15
CA GLY A 70 6.24 -0.54 -14.88
C GLY A 70 6.64 0.92 -14.98
N THR A 71 5.71 1.86 -14.77
CA THR A 71 5.96 3.30 -14.95
C THR A 71 6.38 4.04 -13.67
N ALA A 72 6.39 3.38 -12.50
CA ALA A 72 6.77 4.00 -11.23
C ALA A 72 7.58 3.06 -10.31
N VAL A 73 8.52 2.30 -10.88
CA VAL A 73 9.23 1.23 -10.17
C VAL A 73 10.29 1.79 -9.21
N LEU A 74 10.11 1.57 -7.90
CA LEU A 74 11.07 1.65 -6.78
C LEU A 74 12.27 2.61 -6.98
N GLY A 75 12.06 3.90 -7.25
CA GLY A 75 13.15 4.86 -7.46
C GLY A 75 13.87 4.74 -8.81
N LEU A 76 13.51 3.77 -9.63
CA LEU A 76 13.98 3.61 -11.01
C LEU A 76 13.10 4.38 -12.01
N GLY A 77 11.86 4.67 -11.61
CA GLY A 77 10.90 5.37 -12.45
C GLY A 77 10.28 4.48 -13.52
N ASP A 78 10.12 5.05 -14.72
CA ASP A 78 9.51 4.37 -15.88
C ASP A 78 10.54 3.49 -16.58
N ILE A 79 10.56 2.22 -16.22
CA ILE A 79 11.45 1.19 -16.82
C ILE A 79 10.71 0.19 -17.71
N GLY A 80 9.39 0.35 -17.79
CA GLY A 80 8.51 -0.49 -18.60
C GLY A 80 8.17 -1.85 -18.00
N PRO A 81 7.19 -2.55 -18.60
CA PRO A 81 6.59 -3.74 -18.01
C PRO A 81 7.57 -4.89 -17.85
N LEU A 82 8.38 -5.20 -18.86
CA LEU A 82 9.29 -6.35 -18.78
C LEU A 82 10.34 -6.18 -17.69
N ALA A 83 10.90 -4.98 -17.53
CA ALA A 83 11.91 -4.72 -16.51
C ALA A 83 11.31 -4.64 -15.08
N SER A 84 10.01 -4.39 -14.94
CA SER A 84 9.30 -4.42 -13.65
C SER A 84 9.00 -5.83 -13.14
N LEU A 85 9.03 -6.85 -14.02
CA LEU A 85 8.62 -8.21 -13.67
C LEU A 85 9.33 -8.79 -12.43
N PRO A 86 10.65 -8.59 -12.21
CA PRO A 86 11.30 -9.07 -10.98
C PRO A 86 10.71 -8.48 -9.69
N VAL A 87 10.24 -7.24 -9.72
CA VAL A 87 9.57 -6.59 -8.57
C VAL A 87 8.20 -7.21 -8.36
N MET A 88 7.42 -7.40 -9.42
CA MET A 88 6.07 -7.98 -9.37
C MET A 88 6.08 -9.45 -8.89
N GLU A 89 7.10 -10.23 -9.29
CA GLU A 89 7.33 -11.55 -8.71
C GLU A 89 7.68 -11.46 -7.22
N GLY A 90 8.50 -10.50 -6.82
CA GLY A 90 8.81 -10.24 -5.41
C GLY A 90 7.56 -9.94 -4.61
N LYS A 91 6.69 -9.06 -5.11
CA LYS A 91 5.39 -8.77 -4.49
C LYS A 91 4.55 -10.04 -4.33
N SER A 92 4.49 -10.88 -5.35
CA SER A 92 3.74 -12.14 -5.32
C SER A 92 4.29 -13.13 -4.29
N VAL A 93 5.62 -13.21 -4.13
CA VAL A 93 6.26 -14.00 -3.05
C VAL A 93 5.80 -13.50 -1.67
N LEU A 94 5.77 -12.17 -1.45
CA LEU A 94 5.33 -11.62 -0.16
C LEU A 94 3.85 -11.94 0.12
N PHE A 95 2.98 -11.91 -0.86
CA PHE A 95 1.60 -12.38 -0.72
C PHE A 95 1.52 -13.83 -0.26
N LYS A 96 2.34 -14.70 -0.85
CA LYS A 96 2.34 -16.13 -0.52
C LYS A 96 2.90 -16.39 0.86
N GLU A 97 4.09 -15.87 1.14
CA GLU A 97 4.82 -16.15 2.39
C GLU A 97 4.13 -15.56 3.63
N PHE A 98 3.49 -14.38 3.50
CA PHE A 98 2.93 -13.67 4.64
C PHE A 98 1.43 -13.91 4.85
N ALA A 99 0.69 -14.32 3.83
CA ALA A 99 -0.77 -14.45 3.93
C ALA A 99 -1.36 -15.67 3.20
N ASP A 100 -0.53 -16.56 2.67
CA ASP A 100 -0.94 -17.72 1.85
C ASP A 100 -1.90 -17.34 0.70
N VAL A 101 -1.71 -16.17 0.10
CA VAL A 101 -2.44 -15.71 -1.08
C VAL A 101 -1.67 -16.09 -2.33
N ASP A 102 -2.34 -16.70 -3.30
CA ASP A 102 -1.74 -17.06 -4.59
C ASP A 102 -1.75 -15.84 -5.52
N ALA A 103 -0.72 -15.01 -5.40
CA ALA A 103 -0.58 -13.84 -6.24
C ALA A 103 0.18 -14.18 -7.53
N PHE A 104 -0.26 -13.55 -8.64
CA PHE A 104 0.31 -13.77 -9.95
C PHE A 104 0.62 -12.44 -10.65
N PRO A 105 1.87 -12.21 -11.11
CA PRO A 105 2.24 -10.97 -11.78
C PRO A 105 1.70 -10.94 -13.21
N ILE A 106 1.08 -9.83 -13.58
CA ILE A 106 0.63 -9.54 -14.94
C ILE A 106 1.09 -8.13 -15.29
N VAL A 107 2.12 -8.03 -16.13
CA VAL A 107 2.65 -6.75 -16.60
C VAL A 107 2.08 -6.43 -17.98
N LEU A 108 1.64 -5.19 -18.16
CA LEU A 108 0.92 -4.75 -19.36
C LEU A 108 1.79 -3.79 -20.19
N ASP A 109 1.97 -4.08 -21.47
CA ASP A 109 2.73 -3.24 -22.39
C ASP A 109 1.82 -2.16 -23.00
N THR A 110 1.24 -1.36 -22.14
CA THR A 110 0.45 -0.17 -22.48
C THR A 110 0.40 0.82 -21.31
N LYS A 111 0.33 2.10 -21.65
CA LYS A 111 0.10 3.21 -20.69
C LYS A 111 -1.30 3.82 -20.86
N ASP A 112 -2.10 3.31 -21.76
CA ASP A 112 -3.47 3.77 -21.95
C ASP A 112 -4.36 3.24 -20.82
N VAL A 113 -5.08 4.17 -20.17
CA VAL A 113 -5.93 3.86 -19.00
C VAL A 113 -7.04 2.89 -19.40
N ASP A 114 -7.68 3.10 -20.54
CA ASP A 114 -8.84 2.30 -20.93
C ASP A 114 -8.40 0.90 -21.39
N GLU A 115 -7.26 0.76 -22.07
CA GLU A 115 -6.70 -0.54 -22.41
C GLU A 115 -6.31 -1.34 -21.17
N ILE A 116 -5.70 -0.71 -20.15
CA ILE A 116 -5.39 -1.36 -18.88
C ILE A 116 -6.67 -1.84 -18.21
N VAL A 117 -7.66 -0.95 -18.06
CA VAL A 117 -8.95 -1.25 -17.41
C VAL A 117 -9.68 -2.38 -18.14
N GLU A 118 -9.80 -2.30 -19.49
CA GLU A 118 -10.44 -3.36 -20.27
C GLU A 118 -9.74 -4.71 -20.14
N THR A 119 -8.41 -4.73 -20.15
CA THR A 119 -7.63 -5.95 -20.01
C THR A 119 -7.90 -6.59 -18.63
N VAL A 120 -7.83 -5.79 -17.57
CA VAL A 120 -8.03 -6.27 -16.19
C VAL A 120 -9.46 -6.77 -15.98
N VAL A 121 -10.47 -6.06 -16.48
CA VAL A 121 -11.87 -6.49 -16.41
C VAL A 121 -12.09 -7.84 -17.10
N ARG A 122 -11.44 -8.07 -18.26
CA ARG A 122 -11.60 -9.32 -19.01
C ARG A 122 -10.96 -10.53 -18.35
N ILE A 123 -9.88 -10.35 -17.56
CA ILE A 123 -9.24 -11.45 -16.81
C ILE A 123 -9.82 -11.64 -15.39
N ALA A 124 -10.59 -10.68 -14.89
CA ALA A 124 -11.17 -10.67 -13.53
C ALA A 124 -12.02 -11.93 -13.19
N PRO A 125 -12.67 -12.65 -14.12
CA PRO A 125 -13.37 -13.88 -13.78
C PRO A 125 -12.51 -14.92 -13.05
N THR A 126 -11.21 -14.96 -13.30
CA THR A 126 -10.25 -15.87 -12.64
C THR A 126 -9.86 -15.42 -11.23
N LEU A 127 -10.04 -14.13 -10.91
CA LEU A 127 -9.41 -13.48 -9.77
C LEU A 127 -10.40 -13.27 -8.61
N GLY A 128 -9.88 -13.43 -7.38
CA GLY A 128 -10.56 -13.02 -6.16
C GLY A 128 -10.25 -11.57 -5.74
N GLY A 129 -9.16 -11.00 -6.25
CA GLY A 129 -8.75 -9.61 -6.00
C GLY A 129 -7.68 -9.12 -6.96
N ILE A 130 -7.42 -7.82 -6.96
CA ILE A 130 -6.45 -7.15 -7.83
C ILE A 130 -5.60 -6.20 -6.99
N ASN A 131 -4.28 -6.40 -7.06
CA ASN A 131 -3.29 -5.47 -6.56
C ASN A 131 -2.69 -4.70 -7.74
N LEU A 132 -2.89 -3.38 -7.76
CA LEU A 132 -2.20 -2.48 -8.67
C LEU A 132 -0.85 -2.11 -8.06
N GLU A 133 0.21 -2.12 -8.84
CA GLU A 133 1.58 -1.90 -8.37
C GLU A 133 2.39 -1.08 -9.38
N ASP A 134 3.19 -0.13 -8.88
CA ASP A 134 4.17 0.63 -9.68
C ASP A 134 3.58 1.33 -10.93
N ILE A 135 2.32 1.78 -10.84
CA ILE A 135 1.66 2.58 -11.87
C ILE A 135 1.73 4.05 -11.48
N SER A 136 2.26 4.89 -12.36
CA SER A 136 2.51 6.29 -12.08
C SER A 136 1.24 7.14 -11.95
N ALA A 137 1.26 8.10 -11.00
CA ALA A 137 0.25 9.14 -10.94
C ALA A 137 0.38 10.10 -12.16
N PRO A 138 -0.73 10.68 -12.65
CA PRO A 138 -2.09 10.58 -12.10
C PRO A 138 -2.91 9.39 -12.62
N ARG A 139 -2.37 8.60 -13.58
CA ARG A 139 -3.10 7.48 -14.24
C ARG A 139 -3.56 6.41 -13.25
N CYS A 140 -2.75 6.11 -12.25
CA CYS A 140 -3.10 5.11 -11.22
C CYS A 140 -4.43 5.42 -10.52
N PHE A 141 -4.76 6.67 -10.26
CA PHE A 141 -6.02 7.07 -9.65
C PHE A 141 -7.23 6.76 -10.54
N GLU A 142 -7.10 7.05 -11.83
CA GLU A 142 -8.17 6.82 -12.79
C GLU A 142 -8.39 5.32 -13.07
N ILE A 143 -7.29 4.56 -13.20
CA ILE A 143 -7.33 3.10 -13.39
C ILE A 143 -8.02 2.44 -12.19
N GLU A 144 -7.59 2.76 -10.96
CA GLU A 144 -8.18 2.18 -9.75
C GLU A 144 -9.67 2.51 -9.65
N LYS A 145 -10.04 3.78 -9.87
CA LYS A 145 -11.44 4.23 -9.84
C LYS A 145 -12.30 3.46 -10.85
N LYS A 146 -11.89 3.41 -12.12
CA LYS A 146 -12.64 2.72 -13.18
C LYS A 146 -12.76 1.21 -12.92
N LEU A 147 -11.73 0.58 -12.34
CA LEU A 147 -11.79 -0.84 -11.98
C LEU A 147 -12.78 -1.08 -10.83
N LYS A 148 -12.76 -0.26 -9.78
CA LYS A 148 -13.71 -0.34 -8.66
C LYS A 148 -15.16 -0.15 -9.10
N GLU A 149 -15.41 0.72 -10.09
CA GLU A 149 -16.76 0.94 -10.64
C GLU A 149 -17.26 -0.25 -11.47
N ARG A 150 -16.37 -1.08 -12.01
CA ARG A 150 -16.71 -2.16 -12.95
C ARG A 150 -16.61 -3.58 -12.36
N LEU A 151 -15.97 -3.74 -11.22
CA LEU A 151 -15.68 -5.05 -10.62
C LEU A 151 -16.27 -5.16 -9.22
N ASN A 152 -16.75 -6.36 -8.88
CA ASN A 152 -17.27 -6.71 -7.55
C ASN A 152 -16.27 -7.58 -6.78
N ILE A 153 -14.97 -7.28 -6.92
CA ILE A 153 -13.85 -7.90 -6.20
C ILE A 153 -12.91 -6.79 -5.71
N PRO A 154 -12.13 -7.00 -4.64
CA PRO A 154 -11.20 -6.01 -4.14
C PRO A 154 -10.21 -5.53 -5.20
N VAL A 155 -10.12 -4.22 -5.41
CA VAL A 155 -9.10 -3.53 -6.19
C VAL A 155 -8.35 -2.59 -5.25
N PHE A 156 -7.04 -2.75 -5.16
CA PHE A 156 -6.21 -2.03 -4.20
C PHE A 156 -4.87 -1.65 -4.84
N HIS A 157 -4.50 -0.38 -4.77
CA HIS A 157 -3.20 0.10 -5.23
C HIS A 157 -2.26 0.22 -4.02
N ASP A 158 -1.28 -0.66 -3.93
CA ASP A 158 -0.45 -0.76 -2.72
C ASP A 158 0.42 0.48 -2.47
N ASP A 159 1.01 1.07 -3.51
CA ASP A 159 1.82 2.30 -3.37
C ASP A 159 1.02 3.49 -2.83
N GLN A 160 -0.29 3.48 -3.02
CA GLN A 160 -1.20 4.46 -2.44
C GLN A 160 -1.61 4.03 -1.03
N HIS A 161 -2.41 2.98 -0.97
CA HIS A 161 -3.16 2.61 0.23
C HIS A 161 -2.33 1.84 1.24
N GLY A 162 -1.44 0.94 0.79
CA GLY A 162 -0.52 0.23 1.69
C GLY A 162 0.41 1.21 2.40
N THR A 163 0.96 2.17 1.66
CA THR A 163 1.80 3.23 2.23
C THR A 163 1.01 4.11 3.20
N ALA A 164 -0.23 4.50 2.86
CA ALA A 164 -1.07 5.30 3.76
C ALA A 164 -1.39 4.56 5.07
N ILE A 165 -1.70 3.27 5.01
CA ILE A 165 -2.04 2.45 6.17
C ILE A 165 -0.83 2.31 7.10
N ILE A 166 0.36 2.05 6.57
CA ILE A 166 1.54 1.90 7.41
C ILE A 166 2.00 3.22 8.04
N VAL A 167 1.81 4.35 7.34
CA VAL A 167 2.04 5.69 7.87
C VAL A 167 1.07 5.98 9.02
N LEU A 168 -0.21 5.71 8.83
CA LEU A 168 -1.21 5.87 9.91
C LEU A 168 -0.89 4.97 11.09
N SER A 169 -0.47 3.72 10.87
CA SER A 169 -0.08 2.79 11.94
C SER A 169 1.06 3.35 12.79
N GLY A 170 2.11 3.84 12.16
CA GLY A 170 3.25 4.47 12.84
C GLY A 170 2.84 5.75 13.57
N LEU A 171 1.98 6.55 12.94
CA LEU A 171 1.49 7.80 13.54
C LEU A 171 0.65 7.54 14.80
N ILE A 172 -0.25 6.54 14.79
CA ILE A 172 -1.04 6.15 15.97
C ILE A 172 -0.12 5.91 17.20
N ASN A 173 0.94 5.17 17.04
CA ASN A 173 1.88 4.87 18.11
C ASN A 173 2.80 6.06 18.43
N ALA A 174 3.24 6.82 17.44
CA ALA A 174 4.03 8.03 17.65
C ALA A 174 3.25 9.07 18.48
N LEU A 175 1.94 9.20 18.24
CA LEU A 175 1.05 10.10 18.98
C LEU A 175 0.94 9.73 20.45
N LYS A 176 0.90 8.43 20.78
CA LYS A 176 0.94 7.96 22.18
C LYS A 176 2.23 8.41 22.88
N ILE A 177 3.39 8.31 22.20
CA ILE A 177 4.70 8.69 22.76
C ILE A 177 4.78 10.20 23.03
N VAL A 178 4.29 11.02 22.11
CA VAL A 178 4.35 12.49 22.25
C VAL A 178 3.14 13.07 23.00
N ASN A 179 2.18 12.24 23.36
CA ASN A 179 0.94 12.61 24.07
C ASN A 179 0.18 13.76 23.37
N LYS A 180 -0.01 13.62 22.05
CA LYS A 180 -0.75 14.58 21.21
C LYS A 180 -1.95 13.90 20.55
N ASN A 181 -3.02 14.68 20.25
CA ASN A 181 -4.20 14.20 19.53
C ASN A 181 -4.11 14.60 18.06
N ILE A 182 -4.50 13.72 17.16
CA ILE A 182 -4.41 13.96 15.71
C ILE A 182 -5.20 15.19 15.23
N GLU A 183 -6.30 15.51 15.89
CA GLU A 183 -7.16 16.64 15.55
C GLU A 183 -6.51 18.00 15.76
N ASP A 184 -5.52 18.08 16.66
CA ASP A 184 -4.86 19.31 17.08
C ASP A 184 -3.55 19.58 16.33
N LEU A 185 -3.11 18.62 15.49
CA LEU A 185 -1.81 18.66 14.83
C LEU A 185 -1.82 19.50 13.57
N LYS A 186 -0.70 20.17 13.33
CA LYS A 186 -0.32 20.61 11.99
C LYS A 186 0.56 19.51 11.35
N ILE A 187 0.06 18.94 10.28
CA ILE A 187 0.73 17.87 9.52
C ILE A 187 1.16 18.44 8.16
N VAL A 188 2.43 18.25 7.81
CA VAL A 188 2.95 18.60 6.48
C VAL A 188 3.26 17.32 5.72
N VAL A 189 2.59 17.11 4.58
CA VAL A 189 2.83 16.00 3.66
C VAL A 189 3.57 16.54 2.45
N ASN A 190 4.80 16.12 2.24
CA ASN A 190 5.62 16.57 1.11
C ASN A 190 5.73 15.49 0.03
N GLY A 191 5.10 15.77 -1.09
CA GLY A 191 4.88 14.88 -2.21
C GLY A 191 3.39 14.67 -2.47
N ALA A 192 2.84 15.32 -3.50
CA ALA A 192 1.43 15.22 -3.91
C ALA A 192 1.18 14.12 -4.98
N GLY A 193 2.03 13.10 -5.01
CA GLY A 193 1.90 11.92 -5.87
C GLY A 193 0.93 10.88 -5.32
N SER A 194 1.05 9.62 -5.80
CA SER A 194 0.19 8.51 -5.41
C SER A 194 0.13 8.29 -3.90
N ALA A 195 1.29 8.13 -3.25
CA ALA A 195 1.39 7.91 -1.81
C ALA A 195 0.89 9.12 -1.00
N GLY A 196 1.37 10.34 -1.31
CA GLY A 196 1.00 11.52 -0.55
C GLY A 196 -0.49 11.86 -0.62
N THR A 197 -1.11 11.66 -1.77
CA THR A 197 -2.57 11.79 -1.93
C THR A 197 -3.34 10.80 -1.05
N ALA A 198 -2.93 9.53 -1.06
CA ALA A 198 -3.60 8.49 -0.27
C ALA A 198 -3.37 8.68 1.24
N ILE A 199 -2.16 9.02 1.66
CA ILE A 199 -1.83 9.37 3.06
C ILE A 199 -2.73 10.51 3.54
N THR A 200 -2.80 11.59 2.77
CA THR A 200 -3.60 12.77 3.11
C THR A 200 -5.07 12.41 3.29
N LYS A 201 -5.66 11.68 2.34
CA LYS A 201 -7.08 11.28 2.41
C LYS A 201 -7.35 10.36 3.61
N LEU A 202 -6.48 9.39 3.89
CA LEU A 202 -6.65 8.49 5.02
C LEU A 202 -6.50 9.22 6.37
N LEU A 203 -5.55 10.15 6.49
CA LEU A 203 -5.38 10.95 7.70
C LEU A 203 -6.58 11.89 7.95
N LEU A 204 -7.15 12.50 6.91
CA LEU A 204 -8.39 13.27 7.01
C LEU A 204 -9.56 12.39 7.48
N SER A 205 -9.72 11.20 6.91
CA SER A 205 -10.73 10.22 7.33
C SER A 205 -10.53 9.74 8.76
N TYR A 206 -9.28 9.71 9.24
CA TYR A 206 -8.94 9.35 10.61
C TYR A 206 -9.11 10.49 11.62
N GLY A 207 -9.38 11.72 11.15
CA GLY A 207 -9.69 12.86 12.01
C GLY A 207 -8.66 14.00 12.02
N ALA A 208 -7.61 13.95 11.19
CA ALA A 208 -6.70 15.09 11.03
C ALA A 208 -7.45 16.29 10.43
N LYS A 209 -7.26 17.48 10.98
CA LYS A 209 -7.98 18.69 10.55
C LYS A 209 -7.10 19.70 9.83
N ASN A 210 -5.80 19.72 10.10
CA ASN A 210 -4.86 20.67 9.53
C ASN A 210 -3.70 19.95 8.85
N ILE A 211 -3.89 19.60 7.59
CA ILE A 211 -2.87 19.02 6.72
C ILE A 211 -2.50 20.02 5.65
N VAL A 212 -1.21 20.31 5.47
CA VAL A 212 -0.67 21.09 4.35
C VAL A 212 0.07 20.12 3.44
N VAL A 213 -0.38 19.99 2.19
CA VAL A 213 0.30 19.17 1.18
C VAL A 213 1.21 20.06 0.34
N CYS A 214 2.44 19.63 0.14
CA CYS A 214 3.40 20.30 -0.73
C CYS A 214 3.74 19.42 -1.95
N ASP A 215 3.91 20.06 -3.08
CA ASP A 215 4.64 19.51 -4.20
C ASP A 215 6.04 20.19 -4.31
N ARG A 216 6.73 20.07 -5.45
CA ARG A 216 8.04 20.69 -5.65
C ARG A 216 7.98 22.23 -5.70
N ASP A 217 6.82 22.79 -6.05
CA ASP A 217 6.63 24.24 -6.21
C ASP A 217 6.14 24.89 -4.89
N GLY A 218 5.73 24.09 -3.90
CA GLY A 218 5.35 24.54 -2.57
C GLY A 218 4.00 23.99 -2.10
N ALA A 219 3.38 24.70 -1.17
CA ALA A 219 2.10 24.30 -0.58
C ALA A 219 0.95 24.39 -1.58
N LEU A 220 0.19 23.32 -1.72
CA LEU A 220 -1.07 23.35 -2.45
C LEU A 220 -2.08 24.21 -1.68
N ASN A 221 -2.66 25.19 -2.36
CA ASN A 221 -3.63 26.12 -1.78
C ASN A 221 -4.68 26.53 -2.81
N ARG A 222 -5.78 27.08 -2.33
CA ARG A 222 -6.96 27.42 -3.14
C ARG A 222 -6.80 28.63 -4.04
N ASP A 223 -5.73 29.43 -3.87
CA ASP A 223 -5.48 30.62 -4.66
C ASP A 223 -4.69 30.34 -5.95
N ILE A 224 -4.24 29.08 -6.13
CA ILE A 224 -3.49 28.63 -7.29
C ILE A 224 -4.40 27.80 -8.20
N GLU A 225 -4.37 28.08 -9.49
CA GLU A 225 -5.02 27.26 -10.51
C GLU A 225 -4.07 26.12 -10.94
N TYR A 226 -4.55 24.87 -10.83
CA TYR A 226 -3.76 23.68 -11.15
C TYR A 226 -4.24 23.04 -12.44
N SER A 227 -3.32 22.73 -13.36
CA SER A 227 -3.61 21.91 -14.54
C SER A 227 -3.92 20.45 -14.16
N ASN A 228 -3.42 19.99 -13.00
CA ASN A 228 -3.67 18.66 -12.46
C ASN A 228 -4.90 18.69 -11.53
N LYS A 229 -6.01 18.11 -11.97
CA LYS A 229 -7.26 18.03 -11.20
C LYS A 229 -7.11 17.43 -9.79
N TYR A 230 -6.13 16.55 -9.57
CA TYR A 230 -5.89 15.93 -8.25
C TYR A 230 -5.19 16.91 -7.30
N PHE A 231 -4.40 17.84 -7.81
CA PHE A 231 -3.82 18.92 -6.99
C PHE A 231 -4.90 19.91 -6.56
N GLU A 232 -5.82 20.24 -7.48
CA GLU A 232 -6.98 21.08 -7.16
C GLU A 232 -7.86 20.41 -6.11
N GLU A 233 -8.14 19.10 -6.25
CA GLU A 233 -8.88 18.32 -5.24
C GLU A 233 -8.19 18.38 -3.88
N LEU A 234 -6.87 18.13 -3.81
CA LEU A 234 -6.11 18.21 -2.56
C LEU A 234 -6.13 19.62 -1.95
N ALA A 235 -5.94 20.67 -2.76
CA ALA A 235 -5.98 22.05 -2.29
C ALA A 235 -7.34 22.41 -1.69
N ASN A 236 -8.43 21.83 -2.20
CA ASN A 236 -9.79 22.08 -1.70
C ASN A 236 -10.10 21.38 -0.38
N ILE A 237 -9.52 20.19 -0.13
CA ILE A 237 -9.81 19.38 1.08
C ILE A 237 -8.75 19.52 2.18
N THR A 238 -7.64 20.23 1.91
CA THR A 238 -6.52 20.42 2.83
C THR A 238 -6.23 21.90 3.08
N ASN A 239 -5.15 22.19 3.82
CA ASN A 239 -4.64 23.51 4.05
C ASN A 239 -5.74 24.51 4.48
N PRO A 240 -6.39 24.28 5.63
CA PRO A 240 -7.56 25.06 6.07
C PRO A 240 -7.23 26.56 6.20
N ASN A 241 -5.97 26.91 6.53
CA ASN A 241 -5.50 28.27 6.70
C ASN A 241 -4.99 28.90 5.40
N ASN A 242 -5.08 28.18 4.29
CA ASN A 242 -4.60 28.61 2.96
C ASN A 242 -3.13 29.09 2.98
N GLU A 243 -2.27 28.38 3.73
CA GLU A 243 -0.84 28.69 3.81
C GLU A 243 -0.20 28.58 2.42
N SER A 244 0.73 29.48 2.14
CA SER A 244 1.50 29.54 0.89
C SER A 244 3.00 29.54 1.16
N GLY A 245 3.80 29.26 0.14
CA GLY A 245 5.25 29.20 0.22
C GLY A 245 5.80 27.81 -0.01
N ILE A 246 7.13 27.72 -0.01
CA ILE A 246 7.83 26.45 -0.21
C ILE A 246 7.85 25.63 1.09
N LEU A 247 8.28 24.37 1.00
CA LEU A 247 8.35 23.45 2.15
C LEU A 247 8.99 24.09 3.40
N LYS A 248 10.09 24.84 3.23
CA LYS A 248 10.79 25.53 4.32
C LYS A 248 9.91 26.53 5.08
N ASP A 249 8.92 27.10 4.43
CA ASP A 249 8.02 28.08 5.04
C ASP A 249 6.89 27.40 5.81
N VAL A 250 6.26 26.40 5.21
CA VAL A 250 5.08 25.73 5.78
C VAL A 250 5.42 24.67 6.84
N ILE A 251 6.64 24.15 6.87
CA ILE A 251 7.07 23.18 7.90
C ILE A 251 7.23 23.83 9.28
N LYS A 252 7.33 25.16 9.34
CA LYS A 252 7.41 25.90 10.60
C LYS A 252 6.16 25.62 11.45
N ASN A 253 6.41 25.34 12.75
CA ASN A 253 5.36 24.99 13.70
C ASN A 253 4.53 23.76 13.29
N ALA A 254 5.04 22.88 12.42
CA ALA A 254 4.42 21.58 12.16
C ALA A 254 4.74 20.60 13.30
N ASP A 255 3.78 19.75 13.63
CA ASP A 255 3.95 18.67 14.61
C ASP A 255 4.44 17.39 13.93
N VAL A 256 4.01 17.19 12.68
CA VAL A 256 4.32 16.01 11.89
C VAL A 256 4.79 16.39 10.50
N PHE A 257 5.88 15.79 10.05
CA PHE A 257 6.34 15.83 8.67
C PHE A 257 6.27 14.41 8.08
N ILE A 258 5.69 14.29 6.90
CA ILE A 258 5.61 13.05 6.14
C ILE A 258 6.17 13.31 4.75
N GLY A 259 7.33 12.74 4.45
CA GLY A 259 8.02 12.87 3.17
C GLY A 259 7.82 11.64 2.30
N VAL A 260 7.34 11.85 1.07
CA VAL A 260 7.17 10.85 0.00
C VAL A 260 7.59 11.43 -1.35
N SER A 261 8.73 12.11 -1.39
CA SER A 261 9.12 12.93 -2.54
C SER A 261 10.56 12.71 -2.98
N ALA A 262 11.48 13.57 -2.57
CA ALA A 262 12.85 13.60 -3.08
C ALA A 262 13.88 13.55 -1.93
N PRO A 263 15.07 13.01 -2.18
CA PRO A 263 16.11 12.90 -1.16
C PRO A 263 16.66 14.26 -0.72
N ASN A 264 17.08 14.35 0.58
CA ASN A 264 17.86 15.45 1.15
C ASN A 264 17.19 16.85 1.03
N ILE A 265 15.87 16.92 1.03
CA ILE A 265 15.14 18.20 0.90
C ILE A 265 14.80 18.84 2.24
N VAL A 266 14.96 18.12 3.35
CA VAL A 266 14.71 18.63 4.71
C VAL A 266 16.04 18.88 5.40
N SER A 267 16.26 20.14 5.85
CA SER A 267 17.46 20.48 6.62
C SER A 267 17.23 20.42 8.13
N LYS A 268 18.33 20.38 8.91
CA LYS A 268 18.27 20.45 10.38
C LYS A 268 17.56 21.73 10.88
N GLU A 269 17.74 22.85 10.18
CA GLU A 269 17.08 24.13 10.51
C GLU A 269 15.56 24.04 10.32
N MET A 270 15.11 23.32 9.29
CA MET A 270 13.68 23.09 9.07
C MET A 270 13.11 22.25 10.22
N VAL A 271 13.77 21.16 10.61
CA VAL A 271 13.34 20.34 11.75
C VAL A 271 13.32 21.17 13.06
N LYS A 272 14.34 22.00 13.32
CA LYS A 272 14.38 22.89 14.50
C LYS A 272 13.24 23.93 14.52
N SER A 273 12.66 24.25 13.37
CA SER A 273 11.53 25.18 13.26
C SER A 273 10.16 24.54 13.49
N MET A 274 10.10 23.20 13.59
CA MET A 274 8.89 22.46 13.94
C MET A 274 8.54 22.64 15.42
N ASN A 275 7.35 22.19 15.80
CA ASN A 275 6.93 22.15 17.19
C ASN A 275 7.79 21.17 18.01
N SER A 276 7.78 21.32 19.35
CA SER A 276 8.40 20.35 20.26
C SER A 276 7.81 18.95 20.05
N ASP A 277 8.65 17.94 20.29
CA ASP A 277 8.30 16.53 20.11
C ASP A 277 7.80 16.21 18.69
N ALA A 278 8.44 16.80 17.69
CA ALA A 278 8.11 16.59 16.28
C ALA A 278 8.25 15.11 15.86
N ILE A 279 7.33 14.67 14.99
CA ILE A 279 7.33 13.34 14.37
C ILE A 279 7.74 13.49 12.91
N LEU A 280 8.72 12.74 12.44
CA LEU A 280 9.21 12.76 11.06
C LEU A 280 9.16 11.37 10.43
N PHE A 281 8.43 11.23 9.34
CA PHE A 281 8.45 10.06 8.48
C PHE A 281 9.05 10.44 7.13
N ALA A 282 10.36 10.16 6.96
CA ALA A 282 11.13 10.49 5.76
C ALA A 282 11.29 9.21 4.90
N MET A 283 10.39 9.03 3.93
CA MET A 283 10.19 7.74 3.26
C MET A 283 10.73 7.68 1.83
N ALA A 284 11.36 8.73 1.32
CA ALA A 284 12.02 8.68 0.01
C ALA A 284 13.09 7.58 -0.03
N ASN A 285 13.12 6.81 -1.11
CA ASN A 285 14.07 5.71 -1.33
C ASN A 285 14.88 5.93 -2.61
N PRO A 286 16.18 5.56 -2.66
CA PRO A 286 16.96 4.91 -1.58
C PRO A 286 17.49 5.87 -0.50
N THR A 287 17.42 7.18 -0.71
CA THR A 287 17.89 8.21 0.20
C THR A 287 16.70 8.98 0.75
N PRO A 288 16.54 9.08 2.10
CA PRO A 288 15.40 9.78 2.70
C PRO A 288 15.51 11.31 2.53
N GLU A 289 14.42 12.01 2.79
CA GLU A 289 14.36 13.49 2.80
C GLU A 289 15.31 14.12 3.82
N ILE A 290 15.56 13.42 4.92
CA ILE A 290 16.58 13.71 5.95
C ILE A 290 16.99 12.39 6.60
N PHE A 291 18.28 12.23 6.91
CA PHE A 291 18.72 11.04 7.63
C PHE A 291 18.27 11.08 9.10
N PRO A 292 17.96 9.90 9.71
CA PRO A 292 17.48 9.84 11.09
C PRO A 292 18.41 10.49 12.12
N ASP A 293 19.72 10.33 11.98
CA ASP A 293 20.68 10.94 12.91
C ASP A 293 20.65 12.47 12.86
N ASP A 294 20.52 13.05 11.67
CA ASP A 294 20.41 14.50 11.49
C ASP A 294 19.06 15.04 12.02
N ALA A 295 17.96 14.30 11.79
CA ALA A 295 16.66 14.66 12.32
C ALA A 295 16.63 14.60 13.86
N LYS A 296 17.25 13.59 14.45
CA LYS A 296 17.37 13.42 15.90
C LYS A 296 18.22 14.53 16.52
N GLU A 297 19.37 14.85 15.94
CA GLU A 297 20.23 15.96 16.37
C GLU A 297 19.49 17.31 16.31
N ALA A 298 18.60 17.47 15.32
CA ALA A 298 17.77 18.67 15.19
C ALA A 298 16.57 18.72 16.15
N GLY A 299 16.30 17.68 16.94
CA GLY A 299 15.29 17.65 17.99
C GLY A 299 14.01 16.87 17.67
N ALA A 300 13.97 16.12 16.58
CA ALA A 300 12.85 15.22 16.29
C ALA A 300 12.71 14.14 17.37
N LYS A 301 11.50 13.86 17.81
CA LYS A 301 11.20 12.91 18.87
C LYS A 301 11.03 11.49 18.37
N VAL A 302 10.26 11.34 17.30
CA VAL A 302 9.98 10.05 16.66
C VAL A 302 10.33 10.16 15.18
N ILE A 303 11.13 9.21 14.70
CA ILE A 303 11.61 9.22 13.32
C ILE A 303 11.35 7.84 12.72
N GLY A 304 10.75 7.81 11.52
CA GLY A 304 10.58 6.63 10.70
C GLY A 304 11.11 6.86 9.28
N THR A 305 11.54 5.78 8.61
CA THR A 305 12.01 5.82 7.22
C THR A 305 11.49 4.61 6.45
N GLY A 306 11.58 4.65 5.10
CA GLY A 306 11.31 3.48 4.27
C GLY A 306 12.42 2.42 4.31
N ARG A 307 13.58 2.73 4.92
CA ARG A 307 14.79 1.88 4.90
C ARG A 307 14.78 0.88 6.05
N SER A 308 15.26 -0.34 5.77
CA SER A 308 15.35 -1.44 6.75
C SER A 308 16.56 -1.35 7.69
N ASP A 309 17.53 -0.50 7.37
CA ASP A 309 18.76 -0.32 8.15
C ASP A 309 18.63 0.73 9.28
N PHE A 310 17.44 1.35 9.41
CA PHE A 310 17.12 2.28 10.49
C PHE A 310 15.93 1.77 11.33
N PRO A 311 15.79 2.23 12.58
CA PRO A 311 14.58 2.00 13.38
C PRO A 311 13.31 2.50 12.69
N ASN A 312 12.15 1.90 13.07
CA ASN A 312 10.83 2.31 12.58
C ASN A 312 10.73 2.27 11.05
N GLN A 313 11.06 1.13 10.45
CA GLN A 313 10.87 0.94 9.01
C GLN A 313 9.39 1.03 8.65
N ILE A 314 9.01 2.06 7.91
CA ILE A 314 7.67 2.25 7.33
C ILE A 314 7.63 1.41 6.04
N ASN A 315 7.09 0.20 6.14
CA ASN A 315 7.09 -0.77 5.04
C ASN A 315 5.70 -1.39 4.86
N ASN A 316 5.11 -1.21 3.68
CA ASN A 316 3.77 -1.67 3.32
C ASN A 316 3.60 -3.20 3.35
N VAL A 317 4.69 -3.98 3.41
CA VAL A 317 4.62 -5.44 3.60
C VAL A 317 3.88 -5.85 4.88
N LEU A 318 3.80 -4.98 5.88
CA LEU A 318 3.01 -5.21 7.09
C LEU A 318 1.50 -5.09 6.85
N ALA A 319 1.08 -4.47 5.75
CA ALA A 319 -0.31 -4.14 5.48
C ALA A 319 -0.95 -5.05 4.42
N PHE A 320 -0.45 -4.99 3.16
CA PHE A 320 -1.18 -5.53 2.01
C PHE A 320 -1.47 -7.03 2.06
N PRO A 321 -0.57 -7.92 2.55
CA PRO A 321 -0.87 -9.36 2.55
C PRO A 321 -2.05 -9.68 3.45
N GLY A 322 -2.05 -9.15 4.69
CA GLY A 322 -3.13 -9.33 5.65
C GLY A 322 -4.45 -8.70 5.20
N ILE A 323 -4.39 -7.53 4.55
CA ILE A 323 -5.57 -6.85 4.00
C ILE A 323 -6.26 -7.73 2.94
N PHE A 324 -5.51 -8.26 1.98
CA PHE A 324 -6.08 -9.15 0.97
C PHE A 324 -6.58 -10.45 1.59
N ARG A 325 -5.86 -11.02 2.58
CA ARG A 325 -6.33 -12.22 3.27
C ARG A 325 -7.67 -11.98 3.93
N GLY A 326 -7.84 -10.92 4.69
CA GLY A 326 -9.09 -10.56 5.35
C GLY A 326 -10.23 -10.30 4.35
N ALA A 327 -9.94 -9.56 3.27
CA ALA A 327 -10.93 -9.28 2.23
C ALA A 327 -11.37 -10.55 1.47
N LEU A 328 -10.43 -11.43 1.12
CA LEU A 328 -10.72 -12.70 0.43
C LEU A 328 -11.51 -13.67 1.30
N ASP A 329 -11.24 -13.73 2.60
CA ASP A 329 -11.90 -14.66 3.53
C ASP A 329 -13.42 -14.42 3.66
N VAL A 330 -13.86 -13.19 3.46
CA VAL A 330 -15.27 -12.80 3.48
C VAL A 330 -15.82 -12.45 2.09
N ARG A 331 -15.04 -12.70 1.05
CA ARG A 331 -15.37 -12.32 -0.34
C ARG A 331 -15.85 -10.87 -0.41
N ALA A 332 -15.08 -9.95 0.18
CA ALA A 332 -15.40 -8.54 0.15
C ALA A 332 -15.48 -8.04 -1.30
N THR A 333 -16.41 -7.13 -1.56
CA THR A 333 -16.57 -6.52 -2.90
C THR A 333 -15.58 -5.40 -3.14
N GLU A 334 -15.04 -4.81 -2.06
CA GLU A 334 -14.03 -3.76 -2.10
C GLU A 334 -13.19 -3.75 -0.82
N ILE A 335 -12.12 -2.98 -0.81
CA ILE A 335 -11.37 -2.58 0.39
C ILE A 335 -11.67 -1.10 0.63
N ASN A 336 -12.55 -0.83 1.59
CA ASN A 336 -13.02 0.52 1.94
C ASN A 336 -12.16 1.20 3.02
N GLU A 337 -12.50 2.44 3.39
CA GLU A 337 -11.73 3.22 4.37
C GLU A 337 -11.76 2.60 5.77
N GLU A 338 -12.89 2.03 6.21
CA GLU A 338 -13.02 1.36 7.50
C GLU A 338 -12.07 0.17 7.61
N MET A 339 -11.92 -0.62 6.54
CA MET A 339 -10.99 -1.75 6.48
C MET A 339 -9.54 -1.27 6.54
N LYS A 340 -9.19 -0.16 5.89
CA LYS A 340 -7.84 0.42 5.93
C LYS A 340 -7.48 0.95 7.32
N ILE A 341 -8.41 1.64 7.98
CA ILE A 341 -8.24 2.14 9.35
C ILE A 341 -8.12 0.96 10.33
N ALA A 342 -8.94 -0.08 10.17
CA ALA A 342 -8.86 -1.29 10.99
C ALA A 342 -7.49 -1.99 10.84
N ALA A 343 -6.96 -2.09 9.62
CA ALA A 343 -5.62 -2.60 9.35
C ALA A 343 -4.55 -1.76 10.04
N ALA A 344 -4.64 -0.43 9.98
CA ALA A 344 -3.70 0.47 10.63
C ALA A 344 -3.69 0.27 12.16
N HIS A 345 -4.85 0.14 12.79
CA HIS A 345 -4.95 -0.17 14.22
C HIS A 345 -4.38 -1.55 14.56
N ALA A 346 -4.66 -2.57 13.75
CA ALA A 346 -4.15 -3.92 13.99
C ALA A 346 -2.61 -3.97 13.96
N ILE A 347 -1.99 -3.25 13.02
CA ILE A 347 -0.53 -3.12 12.95
C ILE A 347 -0.01 -2.33 14.16
N ALA A 348 -0.57 -1.17 14.48
CA ALA A 348 -0.16 -0.35 15.61
C ALA A 348 -0.25 -1.11 16.94
N ASN A 349 -1.37 -1.79 17.20
CA ASN A 349 -1.62 -2.58 18.41
C ASN A 349 -0.80 -3.89 18.47
N SER A 350 -0.02 -4.20 17.44
CA SER A 350 0.92 -5.32 17.47
C SER A 350 2.24 -4.95 18.17
N VAL A 351 2.44 -3.69 18.49
CA VAL A 351 3.46 -3.20 19.44
C VAL A 351 2.78 -3.03 20.77
N SER A 352 3.25 -3.74 21.83
CA SER A 352 2.69 -3.60 23.17
C SER A 352 3.08 -2.26 23.80
N ASP A 353 2.30 -1.79 24.76
CA ASP A 353 2.59 -0.51 25.46
C ASP A 353 3.95 -0.55 26.20
N GLU A 354 4.40 -1.75 26.64
CA GLU A 354 5.69 -1.96 27.31
C GLU A 354 6.87 -1.87 26.33
N GLU A 355 6.65 -2.26 25.05
CA GLU A 355 7.68 -2.20 24.00
C GLU A 355 7.73 -0.83 23.32
N LEU A 356 6.63 -0.07 23.41
CA LEU A 356 6.46 1.19 22.70
C LEU A 356 7.49 2.24 23.16
N ASN A 357 8.32 2.71 22.24
CA ASN A 357 9.31 3.75 22.47
C ASN A 357 9.65 4.49 21.17
N PRO A 358 10.36 5.63 21.19
CA PRO A 358 10.66 6.41 19.97
C PRO A 358 11.36 5.65 18.84
N ASN A 359 12.03 4.54 19.14
CA ASN A 359 12.72 3.70 18.16
C ASN A 359 11.95 2.42 17.81
N TYR A 360 10.75 2.21 18.38
CA TYR A 360 9.92 1.03 18.11
C TYR A 360 8.43 1.39 18.17
N ILE A 361 7.94 1.98 17.08
CA ILE A 361 6.52 2.37 16.89
C ILE A 361 5.79 1.44 15.92
N ILE A 362 6.51 0.60 15.21
CA ILE A 362 6.00 -0.33 14.20
C ILE A 362 6.61 -1.71 14.44
N PRO A 363 5.83 -2.80 14.34
CA PRO A 363 6.37 -4.15 14.49
C PRO A 363 7.34 -4.49 13.36
N LYS A 364 8.23 -5.45 13.61
CA LYS A 364 9.15 -5.93 12.58
C LYS A 364 8.40 -6.63 11.46
N ALA A 365 8.85 -6.44 10.21
CA ALA A 365 8.20 -6.95 9.01
C ALA A 365 7.99 -8.49 9.00
N PHE A 366 8.90 -9.26 9.62
CA PHE A 366 8.84 -10.73 9.67
C PHE A 366 8.00 -11.30 10.83
N ASN A 367 7.25 -10.47 11.56
CA ASN A 367 6.30 -10.95 12.57
C ASN A 367 5.00 -11.41 11.88
N LEU A 368 4.88 -12.70 11.60
CA LEU A 368 3.73 -13.29 10.91
C LEU A 368 2.40 -13.15 11.68
N ASP A 369 2.45 -12.96 13.00
CA ASP A 369 1.23 -12.75 13.80
C ASP A 369 0.58 -11.41 13.50
N VAL A 370 1.34 -10.43 13.02
CA VAL A 370 0.81 -9.14 12.55
C VAL A 370 -0.15 -9.35 11.37
N GLN A 371 0.23 -10.20 10.41
CA GLN A 371 -0.61 -10.46 9.23
C GLN A 371 -1.95 -11.12 9.60
N LYS A 372 -1.95 -12.02 10.57
CA LYS A 372 -3.18 -12.65 11.09
C LYS A 372 -4.09 -11.63 11.75
N LYS A 373 -3.51 -10.74 12.59
CA LYS A 373 -4.25 -9.67 13.25
C LYS A 373 -4.83 -8.67 12.25
N VAL A 374 -4.07 -8.31 11.23
CA VAL A 374 -4.54 -7.45 10.13
C VAL A 374 -5.68 -8.12 9.37
N ALA A 375 -5.52 -9.39 9.00
CA ALA A 375 -6.56 -10.12 8.28
C ALA A 375 -7.87 -10.20 9.06
N GLU A 376 -7.81 -10.51 10.38
CA GLU A 376 -9.02 -10.57 11.21
C GLU A 376 -9.68 -9.21 11.37
N ALA A 377 -8.91 -8.15 11.64
CA ALA A 377 -9.43 -6.79 11.76
C ALA A 377 -10.09 -6.30 10.46
N VAL A 378 -9.49 -6.59 9.33
CA VAL A 378 -10.02 -6.25 8.00
C VAL A 378 -11.31 -7.01 7.71
N LYS A 379 -11.34 -8.30 8.02
CA LYS A 379 -12.54 -9.14 7.90
C LYS A 379 -13.69 -8.62 8.75
N GLU A 380 -13.46 -8.31 10.02
CA GLU A 380 -14.48 -7.72 10.90
C GLU A 380 -14.99 -6.38 10.37
N ALA A 381 -14.09 -5.52 9.90
CA ALA A 381 -14.45 -4.24 9.30
C ALA A 381 -15.26 -4.40 8.00
N ALA A 382 -14.92 -5.37 7.15
CA ALA A 382 -15.67 -5.67 5.93
C ALA A 382 -17.10 -6.15 6.24
N ILE A 383 -17.27 -7.01 7.24
CA ILE A 383 -18.58 -7.47 7.70
C ILE A 383 -19.39 -6.28 8.26
N LYS A 384 -18.78 -5.48 9.12
CA LYS A 384 -19.44 -4.33 9.77
C LYS A 384 -19.85 -3.25 8.79
N SER A 385 -19.03 -2.97 7.78
CA SER A 385 -19.34 -1.98 6.72
C SER A 385 -20.23 -2.52 5.59
N GLY A 386 -20.60 -3.81 5.63
CA GLY A 386 -21.55 -4.40 4.69
C GLY A 386 -20.99 -4.73 3.31
N VAL A 387 -19.66 -4.78 3.16
CA VAL A 387 -19.01 -5.14 1.89
C VAL A 387 -18.63 -6.62 1.81
N ALA A 388 -18.77 -7.39 2.88
CA ALA A 388 -18.64 -8.83 2.90
C ALA A 388 -19.83 -9.51 2.23
N THR A 389 -19.59 -10.61 1.50
CA THR A 389 -20.65 -11.37 0.82
C THR A 389 -20.91 -12.75 1.43
N ILE A 390 -20.07 -13.17 2.39
CA ILE A 390 -20.26 -14.40 3.18
C ILE A 390 -19.89 -14.16 4.64
#